data_e1935934363252143023c4d786a2ed90
#
_entry.id   e1935934363252143023c4d786a2ed90
#
_cell.length_a   1.000
_cell.length_b   1.000
_cell.length_c   1.000
_cell.angle_alpha   90.00
_cell.angle_beta   90.00
_cell.angle_gamma   90.00
#
_symmetry.space_group_name_H-M   'P 1'
#
loop_
_entity.id
_entity.type
_entity.pdbx_description
1 polymer ?
#
loop_
_entity_poly.entity_id
_entity_poly.type
_entity_poly.pdbx_seq_one_letter_code
_entity_poly.pdbx_strand_id
1 'polypeptide(L)'
;MDNQNLIIFKFEAFYKIFKELEQNTTFKSFEVSDYKMLQEKKKILKNYIIITKKEIKDNPRQVILDQLPIKFFNFIEKLNIEFLKLQYNEKSEFKVGKYKINLNSRELIGEDKVLKLTEKETKIITYLSKLNKPVSINELQSEVWDYNSKLETHTVETHVYRLR
;
A
#
# COMPACT_ATOMS: atom_id res chain seq x y z
N MET A 1 -3.78 17.95 4.66
CA MET A 1 -2.76 17.21 3.87
C MET A 1 -1.93 16.41 4.86
N ASP A 2 -1.87 15.10 4.71
CA ASP A 2 -1.02 14.28 5.58
C ASP A 2 0.45 14.63 5.31
N ASN A 3 1.16 15.05 6.34
CA ASN A 3 2.57 15.39 6.24
C ASN A 3 3.37 14.17 5.75
N GLN A 4 4.16 14.36 4.69
CA GLN A 4 5.09 13.36 4.20
C GLN A 4 6.33 13.34 5.11
N ASN A 5 6.59 12.22 5.78
CA ASN A 5 7.63 12.12 6.79
C ASN A 5 8.81 11.26 6.29
N LEU A 6 10.03 11.72 6.53
CA LEU A 6 11.26 10.99 6.22
C LEU A 6 11.91 10.54 7.52
N ILE A 7 12.12 9.26 7.70
CA ILE A 7 12.87 8.69 8.80
C ILE A 7 14.29 8.39 8.30
N ILE A 8 15.26 9.18 8.71
CA ILE A 8 16.66 8.99 8.29
C ILE A 8 17.33 8.09 9.32
N PHE A 9 17.54 6.82 8.91
CA PHE A 9 18.02 5.78 9.81
C PHE A 9 19.52 5.56 9.69
N LYS A 10 20.25 5.74 10.82
CA LYS A 10 21.71 5.57 10.93
C LYS A 10 22.49 6.31 9.84
N PHE A 11 22.05 7.54 9.52
CA PHE A 11 22.67 8.33 8.47
C PHE A 11 22.74 9.83 8.85
N GLU A 12 23.41 10.13 9.97
CA GLU A 12 23.52 11.46 10.58
C GLU A 12 23.97 12.54 9.58
N ALA A 13 25.03 12.27 8.82
CA ALA A 13 25.56 13.25 7.86
C ALA A 13 24.51 13.65 6.81
N PHE A 14 23.73 12.68 6.32
CA PHE A 14 22.64 12.95 5.39
C PHE A 14 21.50 13.72 6.06
N TYR A 15 21.17 13.37 7.31
CA TYR A 15 20.15 14.10 8.08
C TYR A 15 20.50 15.58 8.23
N LYS A 16 21.76 15.91 8.61
CA LYS A 16 22.21 17.28 8.76
C LYS A 16 22.06 18.08 7.45
N ILE A 17 22.54 17.53 6.33
CA ILE A 17 22.40 18.16 5.01
C ILE A 17 20.93 18.33 4.62
N PHE A 18 20.14 17.27 4.79
CA PHE A 18 18.72 17.33 4.42
C PHE A 18 17.93 18.31 5.29
N LYS A 19 18.30 18.45 6.56
CA LYS A 19 17.67 19.38 7.49
C LYS A 19 17.84 20.84 7.08
N GLU A 20 18.97 21.20 6.51
CA GLU A 20 19.21 22.55 5.95
C GLU A 20 18.33 22.81 4.73
N LEU A 21 18.06 21.78 3.93
CA LEU A 21 17.27 21.86 2.71
C LEU A 21 15.76 21.64 2.94
N GLU A 22 15.36 21.23 4.14
CA GLU A 22 13.97 20.87 4.49
C GLU A 22 12.99 22.00 4.22
N GLN A 23 13.39 23.26 4.42
CA GLN A 23 12.57 24.45 4.17
C GLN A 23 12.12 24.58 2.69
N ASN A 24 12.87 23.98 1.78
CA ASN A 24 12.59 23.99 0.34
C ASN A 24 11.83 22.73 -0.12
N THR A 25 11.34 21.92 0.82
CA THR A 25 10.64 20.67 0.53
C THR A 25 9.32 20.58 1.30
N THR A 26 8.47 19.66 0.90
CA THR A 26 7.21 19.34 1.61
C THR A 26 7.38 18.24 2.65
N PHE A 27 8.59 17.74 2.82
CA PHE A 27 8.91 16.62 3.71
C PHE A 27 9.30 17.12 5.10
N LYS A 28 8.95 16.33 6.12
CA LYS A 28 9.43 16.50 7.49
C LYS A 28 10.40 15.39 7.84
N SER A 29 11.63 15.73 8.21
CA SER A 29 12.69 14.76 8.49
C SER A 29 12.86 14.47 9.98
N PHE A 30 13.14 13.21 10.29
CA PHE A 30 13.43 12.71 11.63
C PHE A 30 14.69 11.84 11.61
N GLU A 31 15.63 12.17 12.48
CA GLU A 31 16.82 11.34 12.70
C GLU A 31 16.50 10.17 13.63
N VAL A 32 17.01 8.99 13.28
CA VAL A 32 16.87 7.78 14.08
C VAL A 32 18.17 6.99 14.06
N SER A 33 18.77 6.80 15.25
CA SER A 33 20.08 6.17 15.42
C SER A 33 20.03 4.67 15.68
N ASP A 34 18.92 4.16 16.20
CA ASP A 34 18.78 2.75 16.56
C ASP A 34 17.42 2.15 16.16
N TYR A 35 17.35 0.81 16.23
CA TYR A 35 16.14 0.08 15.85
C TYR A 35 14.96 0.30 16.79
N LYS A 36 15.18 0.57 18.08
CA LYS A 36 14.11 0.82 19.05
C LYS A 36 13.39 2.12 18.70
N MET A 37 14.15 3.20 18.51
CA MET A 37 13.63 4.49 18.06
C MET A 37 12.94 4.37 16.69
N LEU A 38 13.46 3.53 15.78
CA LEU A 38 12.83 3.28 14.48
C LEU A 38 11.42 2.67 14.65
N GLN A 39 11.28 1.66 15.50
CA GLN A 39 9.98 1.03 15.76
C GLN A 39 8.98 1.99 16.43
N GLU A 40 9.44 2.81 17.35
CA GLU A 40 8.61 3.85 17.99
C GLU A 40 8.12 4.89 16.95
N LYS A 41 9.01 5.40 16.10
CA LYS A 41 8.64 6.34 15.04
C LYS A 41 7.67 5.74 14.02
N LYS A 42 7.87 4.48 13.63
CA LYS A 42 6.94 3.76 12.73
C LYS A 42 5.52 3.63 13.30
N LYS A 43 5.36 3.53 14.61
CA LYS A 43 4.04 3.46 15.26
C LYS A 43 3.32 4.81 15.27
N ILE A 44 4.08 5.90 15.38
CA ILE A 44 3.54 7.26 15.49
C ILE A 44 3.23 7.86 14.11
N LEU A 45 4.13 7.63 13.14
CA LEU A 45 4.03 8.23 11.81
C LEU A 45 3.28 7.30 10.86
N LYS A 46 2.16 7.76 10.29
CA LYS A 46 1.37 6.98 9.32
C LYS A 46 1.98 7.02 7.93
N ASN A 47 2.30 8.21 7.44
CA ASN A 47 2.83 8.44 6.10
C ASN A 47 4.33 8.73 6.17
N TYR A 48 5.16 7.69 6.03
CA TYR A 48 6.61 7.80 6.14
C TYR A 48 7.36 6.93 5.14
N ILE A 49 8.58 7.37 4.80
CA ILE A 49 9.59 6.60 4.08
C ILE A 49 10.87 6.60 4.91
N ILE A 50 11.57 5.46 4.95
CA ILE A 50 12.84 5.31 5.65
C ILE A 50 13.98 5.49 4.65
N ILE A 51 14.91 6.40 4.96
CA ILE A 51 16.14 6.60 4.20
C ILE A 51 17.26 5.89 4.94
N THR A 52 17.95 5.01 4.26
CA THR A 52 19.01 4.19 4.85
C THR A 52 20.15 3.93 3.86
N LYS A 53 21.36 3.61 4.35
CA LYS A 53 22.50 3.17 3.53
C LYS A 53 22.45 1.69 3.16
N LYS A 54 21.82 0.87 4.01
CA LYS A 54 21.73 -0.58 3.83
C LYS A 54 20.29 -1.04 3.99
N GLU A 55 19.95 -2.08 3.29
CA GLU A 55 18.63 -2.67 3.38
C GLU A 55 18.26 -3.08 4.81
N ILE A 56 17.06 -2.74 5.22
CA ILE A 56 16.42 -3.20 6.45
C ILE A 56 15.43 -4.30 6.05
N LYS A 57 15.66 -5.53 6.51
CA LYS A 57 14.80 -6.67 6.21
C LYS A 57 13.35 -6.40 6.59
N ASP A 58 12.44 -6.93 5.80
CA ASP A 58 10.98 -6.85 6.01
C ASP A 58 10.42 -5.43 6.13
N ASN A 59 11.06 -4.49 5.43
CA ASN A 59 10.65 -3.09 5.45
C ASN A 59 10.41 -2.54 4.03
N PRO A 60 9.18 -2.63 3.49
CA PRO A 60 8.90 -2.20 2.11
C PRO A 60 8.92 -0.68 1.92
N ARG A 61 8.85 0.10 3.02
CA ARG A 61 8.80 1.57 2.96
C ARG A 61 10.20 2.17 3.15
N GLN A 62 11.17 1.72 2.35
CA GLN A 62 12.54 2.23 2.44
C GLN A 62 13.12 2.64 1.09
N VAL A 63 13.95 3.66 1.12
CA VAL A 63 14.80 4.09 0.01
C VAL A 63 16.25 3.91 0.45
N ILE A 64 16.97 3.07 -0.28
CA ILE A 64 18.37 2.78 -0.02
C ILE A 64 19.21 3.77 -0.83
N LEU A 65 20.14 4.45 -0.14
CA LEU A 65 21.14 5.33 -0.72
C LEU A 65 22.52 4.67 -0.59
N ASP A 66 22.77 3.71 -1.45
CA ASP A 66 24.02 2.94 -1.53
C ASP A 66 25.08 3.63 -2.42
N GLN A 67 24.64 4.48 -3.35
CA GLN A 67 25.49 5.21 -4.27
C GLN A 67 25.45 6.72 -3.99
N LEU A 68 26.57 7.28 -3.61
CA LEU A 68 26.75 8.71 -3.39
C LEU A 68 27.92 9.21 -4.25
N PRO A 69 27.90 10.47 -4.72
CA PRO A 69 26.93 11.52 -4.49
C PRO A 69 25.64 11.35 -5.31
N ILE A 70 24.51 11.80 -4.78
CA ILE A 70 23.23 11.85 -5.48
C ILE A 70 22.84 13.30 -5.78
N LYS A 71 22.28 13.56 -6.96
CA LYS A 71 21.71 14.86 -7.29
C LYS A 71 20.44 15.09 -6.48
N PHE A 72 20.35 16.21 -5.78
CA PHE A 72 19.23 16.54 -4.90
C PHE A 72 17.87 16.44 -5.61
N PHE A 73 17.74 17.00 -6.81
CA PHE A 73 16.49 16.91 -7.57
C PHE A 73 16.05 15.48 -7.87
N ASN A 74 16.98 14.63 -8.30
CA ASN A 74 16.67 13.22 -8.57
C ASN A 74 16.22 12.48 -7.32
N PHE A 75 16.80 12.85 -6.17
CA PHE A 75 16.43 12.28 -4.88
C PHE A 75 14.99 12.71 -4.48
N ILE A 76 14.66 14.00 -4.60
CA ILE A 76 13.31 14.51 -4.32
C ILE A 76 12.27 13.89 -5.25
N GLU A 77 12.58 13.75 -6.53
CA GLU A 77 11.70 13.08 -7.51
C GLU A 77 11.45 11.62 -7.12
N LYS A 78 12.50 10.88 -6.76
CA LYS A 78 12.41 9.50 -6.27
C LYS A 78 11.52 9.41 -5.03
N LEU A 79 11.67 10.32 -4.07
CA LEU A 79 10.82 10.37 -2.87
C LEU A 79 9.35 10.62 -3.23
N ASN A 80 9.08 11.57 -4.10
CA ASN A 80 7.72 11.87 -4.56
C ASN A 80 7.06 10.64 -5.18
N ILE A 81 7.79 9.91 -6.04
CA ILE A 81 7.30 8.68 -6.66
C ILE A 81 6.99 7.63 -5.58
N GLU A 82 7.86 7.44 -4.60
CA GLU A 82 7.64 6.46 -3.52
C GLU A 82 6.44 6.85 -2.64
N PHE A 83 6.25 8.13 -2.31
CA PHE A 83 5.07 8.58 -1.59
C PHE A 83 3.77 8.42 -2.40
N LEU A 84 3.80 8.66 -3.71
CA LEU A 84 2.67 8.39 -4.59
C LEU A 84 2.30 6.90 -4.62
N LYS A 85 3.29 6.00 -4.69
CA LYS A 85 3.07 4.55 -4.59
C LYS A 85 2.42 4.16 -3.26
N LEU A 86 2.90 4.72 -2.14
CA LEU A 86 2.30 4.48 -0.82
C LEU A 86 0.83 4.92 -0.78
N GLN A 87 0.53 6.13 -1.21
CA GLN A 87 -0.85 6.63 -1.26
C GLN A 87 -1.75 5.80 -2.17
N TYR A 88 -1.23 5.37 -3.32
CA TYR A 88 -1.96 4.52 -4.25
C TYR A 88 -2.29 3.16 -3.62
N ASN A 89 -1.35 2.56 -2.92
CA ASN A 89 -1.54 1.29 -2.22
C ASN A 89 -2.52 1.43 -1.03
N GLU A 90 -2.40 2.49 -0.22
CA GLU A 90 -3.31 2.73 0.90
C GLU A 90 -4.76 2.98 0.46
N LYS A 91 -4.97 3.75 -0.62
CA LYS A 91 -6.30 3.98 -1.20
C LYS A 91 -6.91 2.73 -1.82
N SER A 92 -6.10 1.75 -2.17
CA SER A 92 -6.56 0.48 -2.73
C SER A 92 -6.91 -0.57 -1.68
N GLU A 93 -6.62 -0.33 -0.40
CA GLU A 93 -7.00 -1.24 0.67
C GLU A 93 -8.49 -1.11 1.01
N PHE A 94 -9.19 -2.21 0.91
CA PHE A 94 -10.61 -2.33 1.23
C PHE A 94 -10.81 -3.37 2.34
N LYS A 95 -11.53 -3.00 3.41
CA LYS A 95 -11.77 -3.86 4.56
C LYS A 95 -13.05 -4.68 4.39
N VAL A 96 -12.95 -6.00 4.51
CA VAL A 96 -14.08 -6.93 4.44
C VAL A 96 -14.07 -7.80 5.69
N GLY A 97 -14.92 -7.51 6.65
CA GLY A 97 -14.92 -8.19 7.95
C GLY A 97 -13.56 -8.08 8.63
N LYS A 98 -12.94 -9.23 8.93
CA LYS A 98 -11.59 -9.33 9.51
C LYS A 98 -10.44 -9.31 8.49
N TYR A 99 -10.76 -9.35 7.19
CA TYR A 99 -9.77 -9.37 6.11
C TYR A 99 -9.58 -7.98 5.50
N LYS A 100 -8.43 -7.80 4.83
CA LYS A 100 -8.16 -6.65 3.96
C LYS A 100 -7.95 -7.13 2.54
N ILE A 101 -8.50 -6.43 1.58
CA ILE A 101 -8.23 -6.66 0.15
C ILE A 101 -7.42 -5.50 -0.38
N ASN A 102 -6.31 -5.81 -1.02
CA ASN A 102 -5.63 -4.84 -1.86
C ASN A 102 -6.17 -4.99 -3.28
N LEU A 103 -6.90 -3.98 -3.75
CA LEU A 103 -7.57 -4.00 -5.07
C LEU A 103 -6.58 -3.97 -6.23
N ASN A 104 -5.37 -3.44 -6.02
CA ASN A 104 -4.34 -3.31 -7.05
C ASN A 104 -3.57 -4.63 -7.22
N SER A 105 -3.07 -5.20 -6.12
CA SER A 105 -2.38 -6.49 -6.15
C SER A 105 -3.34 -7.67 -6.21
N ARG A 106 -4.64 -7.44 -5.97
CA ARG A 106 -5.69 -8.47 -5.85
C ARG A 106 -5.36 -9.51 -4.78
N GLU A 107 -4.91 -9.05 -3.63
CA GLU A 107 -4.53 -9.88 -2.52
C GLU A 107 -5.53 -9.72 -1.38
N LEU A 108 -6.02 -10.86 -0.87
CA LEU A 108 -6.80 -10.95 0.35
C LEU A 108 -5.86 -11.27 1.51
N ILE A 109 -5.72 -10.33 2.43
CA ILE A 109 -4.80 -10.39 3.57
C ILE A 109 -5.59 -10.74 4.82
N GLY A 110 -5.31 -11.90 5.40
CA GLY A 110 -5.78 -12.34 6.71
C GLY A 110 -4.70 -12.19 7.78
N GLU A 111 -4.94 -12.73 8.98
CA GLU A 111 -3.98 -12.67 10.09
C GLU A 111 -2.67 -13.40 9.76
N ASP A 112 -2.75 -14.61 9.18
CA ASP A 112 -1.59 -15.47 8.91
C ASP A 112 -1.42 -15.86 7.44
N LYS A 113 -2.30 -15.41 6.55
CA LYS A 113 -2.31 -15.84 5.15
C LYS A 113 -2.61 -14.69 4.21
N VAL A 114 -1.93 -14.72 3.07
CA VAL A 114 -2.21 -13.85 1.91
C VAL A 114 -2.66 -14.76 0.77
N LEU A 115 -3.83 -14.50 0.22
CA LEU A 115 -4.39 -15.20 -0.93
C LEU A 115 -4.47 -14.26 -2.12
N LYS A 116 -4.00 -14.73 -3.26
CA LYS A 116 -4.13 -14.00 -4.53
C LYS A 116 -5.48 -14.30 -5.16
N LEU A 117 -6.25 -13.25 -5.41
CA LEU A 117 -7.57 -13.34 -6.03
C LEU A 117 -7.49 -13.08 -7.53
N THR A 118 -8.41 -13.66 -8.28
CA THR A 118 -8.67 -13.27 -9.65
C THR A 118 -9.42 -11.92 -9.69
N GLU A 119 -9.48 -11.31 -10.87
CA GLU A 119 -10.22 -10.04 -11.03
C GLU A 119 -11.71 -10.20 -10.69
N LYS A 120 -12.31 -11.32 -11.12
CA LYS A 120 -13.74 -11.60 -10.86
C LYS A 120 -14.01 -11.87 -9.39
N GLU A 121 -13.16 -12.63 -8.70
CA GLU A 121 -13.26 -12.86 -7.26
C GLU A 121 -13.14 -11.55 -6.48
N THR A 122 -12.20 -10.68 -6.85
CA THR A 122 -12.06 -9.35 -6.24
C THR A 122 -13.32 -8.51 -6.43
N LYS A 123 -13.89 -8.48 -7.65
CA LYS A 123 -15.13 -7.76 -7.95
C LYS A 123 -16.32 -8.31 -7.16
N ILE A 124 -16.48 -9.64 -7.09
CA ILE A 124 -17.55 -10.30 -6.32
C ILE A 124 -17.48 -9.88 -4.84
N ILE A 125 -16.30 -10.06 -4.20
CA ILE A 125 -16.15 -9.76 -2.78
C ILE A 125 -16.41 -8.26 -2.53
N THR A 126 -15.86 -7.39 -3.36
CA THR A 126 -16.04 -5.93 -3.23
C THR A 126 -17.49 -5.52 -3.41
N TYR A 127 -18.22 -6.13 -4.37
CA TYR A 127 -19.62 -5.85 -4.59
C TYR A 127 -20.47 -6.32 -3.41
N LEU A 128 -20.35 -7.58 -3.02
CA LEU A 128 -21.13 -8.16 -1.92
C LEU A 128 -20.87 -7.46 -0.57
N SER A 129 -19.67 -7.01 -0.32
CA SER A 129 -19.31 -6.33 0.94
C SER A 129 -19.91 -4.93 1.08
N LYS A 130 -20.35 -4.31 -0.01
CA LYS A 130 -21.07 -3.01 0.00
C LYS A 130 -22.55 -3.15 0.23
N LEU A 131 -23.07 -4.36 0.14
CA LEU A 131 -24.51 -4.65 0.23
C LEU A 131 -24.85 -5.25 1.59
N ASN A 132 -25.97 -4.79 2.15
CA ASN A 132 -26.53 -5.31 3.40
C ASN A 132 -27.73 -6.25 3.17
N LYS A 133 -27.88 -6.76 1.94
CA LYS A 133 -29.00 -7.64 1.55
C LYS A 133 -28.50 -8.82 0.70
N PRO A 134 -29.22 -9.95 0.69
CA PRO A 134 -28.97 -11.03 -0.26
C PRO A 134 -29.09 -10.54 -1.70
N VAL A 135 -28.27 -11.09 -2.58
CA VAL A 135 -28.20 -10.75 -4.01
C VAL A 135 -28.52 -11.98 -4.84
N SER A 136 -29.31 -11.82 -5.90
CA SER A 136 -29.58 -12.90 -6.85
C SER A 136 -28.37 -13.18 -7.74
N ILE A 137 -28.28 -14.41 -8.26
CA ILE A 137 -27.21 -14.80 -9.21
C ILE A 137 -27.24 -13.90 -10.45
N ASN A 138 -28.42 -13.56 -10.95
CA ASN A 138 -28.56 -12.68 -12.13
C ASN A 138 -28.06 -11.25 -11.85
N GLU A 139 -28.33 -10.71 -10.67
CA GLU A 139 -27.85 -9.40 -10.24
C GLU A 139 -26.33 -9.42 -10.11
N LEU A 140 -25.76 -10.45 -9.50
CA LEU A 140 -24.32 -10.62 -9.37
C LEU A 140 -23.63 -10.78 -10.73
N GLN A 141 -24.27 -11.50 -11.65
CA GLN A 141 -23.78 -11.66 -13.01
C GLN A 141 -23.73 -10.32 -13.77
N SER A 142 -24.79 -9.53 -13.71
CA SER A 142 -24.84 -8.24 -14.40
C SER A 142 -23.82 -7.25 -13.86
N GLU A 143 -23.58 -7.23 -12.55
CA GLU A 143 -22.66 -6.28 -11.89
C GLU A 143 -21.18 -6.64 -12.04
N VAL A 144 -20.87 -7.94 -12.12
CA VAL A 144 -19.46 -8.40 -12.14
C VAL A 144 -18.95 -8.71 -13.55
N TRP A 145 -19.86 -9.14 -14.46
CA TRP A 145 -19.46 -9.57 -15.82
C TRP A 145 -19.89 -8.61 -16.94
N ASP A 146 -20.50 -7.49 -16.60
CA ASP A 146 -21.08 -6.52 -17.54
C ASP A 146 -22.24 -7.06 -18.41
N TYR A 147 -23.21 -6.21 -18.77
CA TYR A 147 -24.48 -6.54 -19.42
C TYR A 147 -24.40 -7.32 -20.74
N ASN A 148 -23.21 -7.46 -21.34
CA ASN A 148 -23.05 -8.07 -22.68
C ASN A 148 -22.62 -9.54 -22.65
N SER A 149 -22.47 -10.17 -21.50
CA SER A 149 -22.07 -11.57 -21.46
C SER A 149 -23.29 -12.48 -21.42
N LYS A 150 -23.50 -13.23 -22.51
CA LYS A 150 -24.38 -14.43 -22.55
C LYS A 150 -23.72 -15.59 -21.74
N LEU A 151 -23.15 -15.26 -20.58
CA LEU A 151 -22.54 -16.25 -19.70
C LEU A 151 -23.64 -17.04 -19.01
N GLU A 152 -23.47 -18.35 -18.99
CA GLU A 152 -24.33 -19.23 -18.22
C GLU A 152 -24.13 -18.96 -16.71
N THR A 153 -25.21 -19.02 -15.94
CA THR A 153 -25.23 -18.79 -14.48
C THR A 153 -24.23 -19.68 -13.74
N HIS A 154 -23.93 -20.87 -14.28
CA HIS A 154 -22.90 -21.80 -13.75
C HIS A 154 -21.51 -21.17 -13.58
N THR A 155 -21.14 -20.17 -14.38
CA THR A 155 -19.87 -19.46 -14.21
C THR A 155 -19.88 -18.67 -12.90
N VAL A 156 -20.95 -17.97 -12.59
CA VAL A 156 -21.10 -17.22 -11.33
C VAL A 156 -21.07 -18.16 -10.12
N GLU A 157 -21.83 -19.27 -10.20
CA GLU A 157 -21.89 -20.27 -9.15
C GLU A 157 -20.50 -20.87 -8.86
N THR A 158 -19.73 -21.17 -9.89
CA THR A 158 -18.36 -21.71 -9.74
C THR A 158 -17.45 -20.72 -9.01
N HIS A 159 -17.48 -19.45 -9.34
CA HIS A 159 -16.69 -18.42 -8.65
C HIS A 159 -17.12 -18.25 -7.19
N VAL A 160 -18.44 -18.22 -6.92
CA VAL A 160 -18.96 -18.12 -5.55
C VAL A 160 -18.59 -19.34 -4.73
N TYR A 161 -18.64 -20.54 -5.32
CA TYR A 161 -18.23 -21.78 -4.65
C TYR A 161 -16.74 -21.78 -4.25
N ARG A 162 -15.87 -21.26 -5.11
CA ARG A 162 -14.42 -21.12 -4.82
C ARG A 162 -14.11 -20.15 -3.70
N LEU A 163 -14.97 -19.17 -3.47
CA LEU A 163 -14.82 -18.17 -2.42
C LEU A 163 -15.34 -18.63 -1.05
N ARG A 164 -15.97 -19.77 -0.97
CA ARG A 164 -16.49 -20.37 0.26
C ARG A 164 -15.41 -21.16 1.00
#